data_914f59b2a6690d4e1140d2b1907db6c9
#
_entry.id   914f59b2a6690d4e1140d2b1907db6c9
#
_cell.length_a   1.000
_cell.length_b   1.000
_cell.length_c   1.000
_cell.angle_alpha   90.00
_cell.angle_beta   90.00
_cell.angle_gamma   90.00
#
_symmetry.space_group_name_H-M   'P 1'
#
loop_
_entity.id
_entity.type
_entity.pdbx_description
1 polymer ?
#
loop_
_entity_poly.entity_id
_entity_poly.type
_entity_poly.pdbx_seq_one_letter_code
_entity_poly.pdbx_strand_id
1 'polypeptide(L)'
;MQTFRLTLEYDGSRFSGWQEQINARTVQGELKQAVLELFRTDVEVQGAGRTDAGVHAVGQVAHLKVRGKAPALVASQILRDLNDKLPASITILDVTEVPPRFHARHDAKSRAYFYQISTRKAALSKRFVWWVKEPLDVARMQQAAALIAGRHDFVAFRAADPSKPGESTIVVVESAEMSVDDNLIVFRIEASHFIWKMVRRLTGTLVKIGRGEVSVEEFRELLSGKKNPKLDIAAWTAPASGLFLEGVRY
;
A
#
# COMPACT_ATOMS: atom_id res chain seq x y z
N MET A 1 23.06 -13.26 -15.25
CA MET A 1 22.20 -12.66 -14.20
C MET A 1 20.76 -12.89 -14.63
N GLN A 2 20.00 -13.67 -13.86
CA GLN A 2 18.57 -13.88 -14.09
C GLN A 2 17.79 -12.85 -13.28
N THR A 3 16.70 -12.34 -13.85
CA THR A 3 15.83 -11.37 -13.17
C THR A 3 14.37 -11.82 -13.31
N PHE A 4 13.65 -11.84 -12.19
CA PHE A 4 12.27 -12.24 -12.14
C PHE A 4 11.41 -11.11 -11.53
N ARG A 5 10.21 -10.96 -12.07
CA ARG A 5 9.13 -10.20 -11.45
C ARG A 5 8.29 -11.18 -10.64
N LEU A 6 8.11 -10.88 -9.37
CA LEU A 6 7.26 -11.63 -8.45
C LEU A 6 6.02 -10.78 -8.17
N THR A 7 4.84 -11.36 -8.34
CA THR A 7 3.59 -10.79 -7.82
C THR A 7 3.21 -11.57 -6.57
N LEU A 8 2.89 -10.87 -5.48
CA LEU A 8 2.61 -11.51 -4.21
C LEU A 8 1.52 -10.81 -3.41
N GLU A 9 0.82 -11.60 -2.60
CA GLU A 9 -0.11 -11.12 -1.60
C GLU A 9 0.39 -11.41 -0.18
N TYR A 10 -0.06 -10.63 0.80
CA TYR A 10 0.26 -10.89 2.20
C TYR A 10 -0.74 -10.28 3.18
N ASP A 11 -0.98 -11.00 4.28
CA ASP A 11 -1.56 -10.47 5.51
C ASP A 11 -0.48 -9.74 6.32
N GLY A 12 -0.51 -8.41 6.27
CA GLY A 12 0.47 -7.54 6.94
C GLY A 12 0.36 -7.47 8.46
N SER A 13 -0.69 -8.05 9.08
CA SER A 13 -1.03 -7.89 10.51
C SER A 13 0.10 -8.23 11.47
N ARG A 14 1.00 -9.13 11.08
CA ARG A 14 2.10 -9.62 11.92
C ARG A 14 3.48 -9.16 11.43
N PHE A 15 3.53 -8.20 10.53
CA PHE A 15 4.76 -7.66 9.97
C PHE A 15 4.94 -6.19 10.34
N SER A 16 6.18 -5.81 10.56
CA SER A 16 6.60 -4.42 10.74
C SER A 16 6.71 -3.66 9.41
N GLY A 17 5.86 -4.02 8.44
CA GLY A 17 5.79 -3.49 7.10
C GLY A 17 6.59 -4.30 6.08
N TRP A 18 6.75 -3.70 4.90
CA TRP A 18 7.46 -4.32 3.79
C TRP A 18 8.98 -4.37 4.01
N GLN A 19 9.60 -3.21 4.28
CA GLN A 19 11.04 -3.01 4.23
C GLN A 19 11.79 -3.81 5.29
N GLU A 20 12.83 -4.56 4.87
CA GLU A 20 13.73 -5.30 5.76
C GLU A 20 14.34 -4.38 6.84
N GLN A 21 14.36 -4.85 8.07
CA GLN A 21 14.87 -4.18 9.26
C GLN A 21 15.61 -5.18 10.13
N ILE A 22 16.65 -4.74 10.85
CA ILE A 22 17.54 -5.61 11.62
C ILE A 22 16.79 -6.37 12.73
N ASN A 23 15.86 -5.70 13.43
CA ASN A 23 15.24 -6.25 14.63
C ASN A 23 13.71 -6.40 14.50
N ALA A 24 13.20 -6.57 13.27
CA ALA A 24 11.77 -6.67 13.05
C ALA A 24 11.44 -7.66 11.93
N ARG A 25 10.36 -8.41 12.12
CA ARG A 25 9.83 -9.31 11.11
C ARG A 25 9.14 -8.50 10.01
N THR A 26 9.58 -8.63 8.77
CA THR A 26 9.10 -7.85 7.62
C THR A 26 8.83 -8.77 6.43
N VAL A 27 7.95 -8.34 5.52
CA VAL A 27 7.61 -9.14 4.32
C VAL A 27 8.85 -9.33 3.42
N GLN A 28 9.63 -8.28 3.19
CA GLN A 28 10.85 -8.35 2.39
C GLN A 28 11.90 -9.26 3.04
N GLY A 29 12.03 -9.23 4.36
CA GLY A 29 12.98 -10.10 5.08
C GLY A 29 12.65 -11.58 4.93
N GLU A 30 11.37 -11.97 5.12
CA GLU A 30 10.92 -13.35 4.91
C GLU A 30 11.13 -13.79 3.44
N LEU A 31 10.74 -12.94 2.48
CA LEU A 31 10.93 -13.24 1.07
C LEU A 31 12.41 -13.40 0.71
N LYS A 32 13.27 -12.50 1.19
CA LYS A 32 14.72 -12.57 0.94
C LYS A 32 15.36 -13.82 1.52
N GLN A 33 14.95 -14.22 2.73
CA GLN A 33 15.42 -15.45 3.36
C GLN A 33 15.03 -16.67 2.52
N ALA A 34 13.76 -16.79 2.12
CA ALA A 34 13.28 -17.89 1.27
C ALA A 34 14.02 -17.97 -0.06
N VAL A 35 14.29 -16.81 -0.68
CA VAL A 35 15.06 -16.71 -1.94
C VAL A 35 16.53 -17.12 -1.74
N LEU A 36 17.17 -16.68 -0.65
CA LEU A 36 18.55 -17.06 -0.34
C LEU A 36 18.69 -18.59 -0.12
N GLU A 37 17.74 -19.20 0.57
CA GLU A 37 17.70 -20.64 0.76
C GLU A 37 17.52 -21.41 -0.57
N LEU A 38 16.71 -20.85 -1.49
CA LEU A 38 16.43 -21.46 -2.78
C LEU A 38 17.65 -21.39 -3.73
N PHE A 39 18.22 -20.20 -3.89
CA PHE A 39 19.28 -19.97 -4.89
C PHE A 39 20.70 -20.18 -4.35
N ARG A 40 20.89 -20.11 -3.05
CA ARG A 40 22.19 -20.28 -2.36
C ARG A 40 23.32 -19.40 -2.93
N THR A 41 22.97 -18.22 -3.38
CA THR A 41 23.88 -17.22 -3.95
C THR A 41 23.40 -15.81 -3.62
N ASP A 42 24.18 -14.78 -3.97
CA ASP A 42 23.79 -13.38 -3.77
C ASP A 42 22.52 -13.04 -4.57
N VAL A 43 21.56 -12.44 -3.90
CA VAL A 43 20.26 -12.07 -4.47
C VAL A 43 19.87 -10.66 -4.05
N GLU A 44 19.20 -9.96 -4.96
CA GLU A 44 18.58 -8.68 -4.69
C GLU A 44 17.06 -8.83 -4.78
N VAL A 45 16.33 -8.41 -3.72
CA VAL A 45 14.88 -8.38 -3.68
C VAL A 45 14.42 -6.98 -3.33
N GLN A 46 13.68 -6.32 -4.22
CA GLN A 46 13.11 -4.99 -3.95
C GLN A 46 11.66 -4.91 -4.43
N GLY A 47 10.78 -4.33 -3.59
CA GLY A 47 9.37 -4.11 -3.91
C GLY A 47 9.11 -2.84 -4.70
N ALA A 48 7.97 -2.81 -5.40
CA ALA A 48 7.48 -1.66 -6.14
C ALA A 48 7.08 -0.48 -5.23
N GLY A 49 6.68 -0.77 -4.00
CA GLY A 49 6.33 0.21 -2.99
C GLY A 49 6.55 -0.34 -1.59
N ARG A 50 6.77 0.55 -0.61
CA ARG A 50 6.78 0.18 0.80
C ARG A 50 5.37 0.26 1.35
N THR A 51 4.98 -0.73 2.15
CA THR A 51 3.78 -0.69 2.98
C THR A 51 4.19 -0.54 4.44
N ASP A 52 3.39 0.21 5.22
CA ASP A 52 3.59 0.39 6.66
C ASP A 52 3.33 -0.91 7.44
N ALA A 53 3.73 -0.94 8.70
CA ALA A 53 3.38 -2.02 9.63
C ALA A 53 1.85 -2.24 9.67
N GLY A 54 1.42 -3.48 9.55
CA GLY A 54 0.01 -3.88 9.55
C GLY A 54 -0.76 -3.65 8.24
N VAL A 55 -0.15 -3.07 7.21
CA VAL A 55 -0.76 -2.88 5.89
C VAL A 55 -0.63 -4.16 5.06
N HIS A 56 -1.70 -4.51 4.35
CA HIS A 56 -1.80 -5.70 3.51
C HIS A 56 -1.46 -5.41 2.04
N ALA A 57 -1.36 -6.46 1.25
CA ALA A 57 -1.35 -6.38 -0.20
C ALA A 57 -2.06 -7.59 -0.81
N VAL A 58 -2.73 -7.36 -1.93
CA VAL A 58 -3.28 -8.42 -2.79
C VAL A 58 -2.55 -8.47 -4.14
N GLY A 59 -1.66 -7.51 -4.42
CA GLY A 59 -0.91 -7.42 -5.67
C GLY A 59 0.38 -6.62 -5.55
N GLN A 60 1.19 -6.85 -4.48
CA GLN A 60 2.54 -6.28 -4.41
C GLN A 60 3.39 -6.87 -5.52
N VAL A 61 4.27 -6.07 -6.10
CA VAL A 61 5.27 -6.55 -7.06
C VAL A 61 6.67 -6.34 -6.51
N ALA A 62 7.50 -7.37 -6.63
CA ALA A 62 8.92 -7.28 -6.34
C ALA A 62 9.75 -7.77 -7.53
N HIS A 63 10.96 -7.24 -7.71
CA HIS A 63 11.95 -7.91 -8.54
C HIS A 63 12.90 -8.74 -7.69
N LEU A 64 13.27 -9.88 -8.26
CA LEU A 64 14.31 -10.76 -7.78
C LEU A 64 15.43 -10.79 -8.81
N LYS A 65 16.65 -10.35 -8.45
CA LYS A 65 17.85 -10.47 -9.27
C LYS A 65 18.79 -11.49 -8.65
N VAL A 66 19.12 -12.53 -9.40
CA VAL A 66 20.03 -13.59 -8.98
C VAL A 66 21.41 -13.29 -9.54
N ARG A 67 22.38 -13.06 -8.65
CA ARG A 67 23.76 -12.71 -8.97
C ARG A 67 24.67 -13.92 -8.71
N GLY A 68 25.51 -14.29 -9.68
CA GLY A 68 26.44 -15.40 -9.52
C GLY A 68 25.94 -16.74 -10.07
N LYS A 69 26.64 -17.84 -9.71
CA LYS A 69 26.26 -19.20 -10.13
C LYS A 69 25.12 -19.71 -9.26
N ALA A 70 23.96 -19.85 -9.83
CA ALA A 70 22.76 -20.38 -9.20
C ALA A 70 22.20 -21.56 -10.02
N PRO A 71 21.36 -22.41 -9.42
CA PRO A 71 20.58 -23.38 -10.17
C PRO A 71 19.75 -22.68 -11.26
N ALA A 72 19.71 -23.25 -12.45
CA ALA A 72 18.83 -22.79 -13.52
C ALA A 72 17.39 -23.23 -13.19
N LEU A 73 16.64 -22.37 -12.49
CA LEU A 73 15.25 -22.62 -12.14
C LEU A 73 14.31 -21.92 -13.12
N VAL A 74 13.26 -22.59 -13.53
CA VAL A 74 12.18 -22.00 -14.31
C VAL A 74 11.16 -21.32 -13.38
N ALA A 75 10.43 -20.32 -13.89
CA ALA A 75 9.50 -19.52 -13.12
C ALA A 75 8.48 -20.37 -12.30
N SER A 76 7.95 -21.46 -12.88
CA SER A 76 7.01 -22.34 -12.19
C SER A 76 7.62 -23.14 -11.03
N GLN A 77 8.92 -23.44 -11.07
CA GLN A 77 9.63 -24.05 -9.95
C GLN A 77 9.82 -23.02 -8.83
N ILE A 78 10.31 -21.82 -9.19
CA ILE A 78 10.50 -20.72 -8.23
C ILE A 78 9.22 -20.42 -7.49
N LEU A 79 8.07 -20.36 -8.19
CA LEU A 79 6.76 -20.12 -7.60
C LEU A 79 6.41 -21.17 -6.55
N ARG A 80 6.53 -22.47 -6.88
CA ARG A 80 6.24 -23.56 -5.94
C ARG A 80 7.18 -23.55 -4.75
N ASP A 81 8.48 -23.53 -5.02
CA ASP A 81 9.51 -23.68 -4.01
C ASP A 81 9.54 -22.49 -3.03
N LEU A 82 9.19 -21.26 -3.48
CA LEU A 82 9.02 -20.11 -2.60
C LEU A 82 7.76 -20.24 -1.74
N ASN A 83 6.65 -20.68 -2.31
CA ASN A 83 5.42 -20.86 -1.53
C ASN A 83 5.55 -21.97 -0.48
N ASP A 84 6.35 -23.01 -0.72
CA ASP A 84 6.64 -24.05 0.26
C ASP A 84 7.50 -23.53 1.43
N LYS A 85 8.31 -22.49 1.20
CA LYS A 85 9.23 -21.91 2.22
C LYS A 85 8.63 -20.73 2.97
N LEU A 86 7.74 -19.98 2.33
CA LEU A 86 7.15 -18.78 2.90
C LEU A 86 6.11 -19.13 3.97
N PRO A 87 5.94 -18.26 4.99
CA PRO A 87 4.86 -18.43 5.95
C PRO A 87 3.49 -18.27 5.29
N ALA A 88 2.45 -18.94 5.80
CA ALA A 88 1.09 -18.90 5.27
C ALA A 88 0.46 -17.49 5.12
N SER A 89 1.11 -16.47 5.66
CA SER A 89 0.72 -15.06 5.55
C SER A 89 1.34 -14.34 4.34
N ILE A 90 2.15 -15.01 3.53
CA ILE A 90 2.73 -14.49 2.29
C ILE A 90 2.58 -15.55 1.21
N THR A 91 2.02 -15.18 0.06
CA THR A 91 1.85 -16.07 -1.09
C THR A 91 2.40 -15.41 -2.35
N ILE A 92 3.24 -16.12 -3.10
CA ILE A 92 3.63 -15.73 -4.45
C ILE A 92 2.53 -16.16 -5.41
N LEU A 93 1.95 -15.19 -6.10
CA LEU A 93 0.84 -15.39 -7.05
C LEU A 93 1.35 -15.65 -8.46
N ASP A 94 2.44 -14.98 -8.85
CA ASP A 94 3.05 -15.10 -10.18
C ASP A 94 4.57 -14.88 -10.12
N VAL A 95 5.27 -15.60 -10.99
CA VAL A 95 6.70 -15.42 -11.28
C VAL A 95 6.89 -15.33 -12.77
N THR A 96 7.42 -14.22 -13.25
CA THR A 96 7.72 -13.99 -14.67
C THR A 96 9.17 -13.60 -14.83
N GLU A 97 9.90 -14.27 -15.75
CA GLU A 97 11.23 -13.83 -16.13
C GLU A 97 11.15 -12.50 -16.91
N VAL A 98 12.01 -11.55 -16.56
CA VAL A 98 12.00 -10.20 -17.13
C VAL A 98 13.42 -9.77 -17.52
N PRO A 99 13.56 -8.75 -18.38
CA PRO A 99 14.88 -8.22 -18.74
C PRO A 99 15.70 -7.81 -17.50
N PRO A 100 17.04 -8.01 -17.52
CA PRO A 100 17.93 -7.72 -16.38
C PRO A 100 17.84 -6.28 -15.84
N ARG A 101 17.46 -5.33 -16.69
CA ARG A 101 17.28 -3.91 -16.33
C ARG A 101 16.00 -3.62 -15.56
N PHE A 102 15.04 -4.57 -15.54
CA PHE A 102 13.75 -4.35 -14.86
C PHE A 102 13.93 -3.99 -13.39
N HIS A 103 13.21 -2.97 -12.97
CA HIS A 103 13.21 -2.50 -11.59
C HIS A 103 11.78 -2.25 -11.10
N ALA A 104 11.31 -3.08 -10.17
CA ALA A 104 9.92 -3.05 -9.69
C ALA A 104 9.43 -1.66 -9.26
N ARG A 105 10.29 -0.84 -8.65
CA ARG A 105 9.92 0.49 -8.16
C ARG A 105 9.99 1.57 -9.24
N HIS A 106 11.07 1.57 -10.03
CA HIS A 106 11.36 2.69 -10.95
C HIS A 106 10.61 2.59 -12.29
N ASP A 107 10.31 1.37 -12.74
CA ASP A 107 9.57 1.14 -13.98
C ASP A 107 8.04 1.20 -13.78
N ALA A 108 7.59 1.23 -12.53
CA ALA A 108 6.16 1.29 -12.23
C ALA A 108 5.56 2.66 -12.56
N LYS A 109 4.50 2.67 -13.37
CA LYS A 109 3.74 3.85 -13.81
C LYS A 109 2.76 4.32 -12.75
N SER A 110 2.00 3.38 -12.16
CA SER A 110 1.06 3.69 -11.08
C SER A 110 1.00 2.59 -10.03
N ARG A 111 0.42 2.91 -8.88
CA ARG A 111 0.06 2.00 -7.79
C ARG A 111 -1.40 2.26 -7.45
N ALA A 112 -2.14 1.18 -7.20
CA ALA A 112 -3.50 1.26 -6.70
C ALA A 112 -3.55 0.73 -5.27
N TYR A 113 -4.35 1.40 -4.44
CA TYR A 113 -4.68 0.98 -3.09
C TYR A 113 -6.18 0.97 -2.91
N PHE A 114 -6.68 0.10 -2.05
CA PHE A 114 -8.01 0.25 -1.52
C PHE A 114 -7.99 0.20 0.01
N TYR A 115 -8.97 0.87 0.61
CA TYR A 115 -9.16 0.91 2.05
C TYR A 115 -10.58 0.46 2.41
N GLN A 116 -10.70 -0.49 3.34
CA GLN A 116 -11.97 -1.04 3.77
C GLN A 116 -12.42 -0.45 5.10
N ILE A 117 -13.61 0.16 5.12
CA ILE A 117 -14.28 0.68 6.30
C ILE A 117 -15.56 -0.14 6.52
N SER A 118 -15.75 -0.65 7.74
CA SER A 118 -16.99 -1.35 8.10
C SER A 118 -17.83 -0.51 9.04
N THR A 119 -19.11 -0.34 8.73
CA THR A 119 -20.08 0.31 9.61
C THR A 119 -20.65 -0.66 10.66
N ARG A 120 -20.41 -1.97 10.50
CA ARG A 120 -20.79 -3.02 11.43
C ARG A 120 -19.55 -3.63 12.08
N LYS A 121 -19.62 -3.89 13.40
CA LYS A 121 -18.57 -4.64 14.11
C LYS A 121 -18.48 -6.06 13.56
N ALA A 122 -17.29 -6.45 13.08
CA ALA A 122 -17.05 -7.75 12.47
C ALA A 122 -15.88 -8.46 13.19
N ALA A 123 -16.15 -9.60 13.83
CA ALA A 123 -15.14 -10.33 14.58
C ALA A 123 -14.12 -11.02 13.67
N LEU A 124 -14.58 -11.64 12.56
CA LEU A 124 -13.73 -12.41 11.66
C LEU A 124 -12.86 -11.50 10.78
N SER A 125 -13.43 -10.43 10.23
CA SER A 125 -12.71 -9.51 9.33
C SER A 125 -12.02 -8.34 10.03
N LYS A 126 -11.96 -8.31 11.36
CA LYS A 126 -11.37 -7.20 12.15
C LYS A 126 -9.93 -6.82 11.76
N ARG A 127 -9.17 -7.75 11.17
CA ARG A 127 -7.80 -7.52 10.70
C ARG A 127 -7.73 -6.83 9.36
N PHE A 128 -8.85 -6.80 8.63
CA PHE A 128 -8.93 -6.39 7.23
C PHE A 128 -9.85 -5.20 7.00
N VAL A 129 -10.45 -4.66 8.08
CA VAL A 129 -11.36 -3.51 8.01
C VAL A 129 -11.09 -2.55 9.16
N TRP A 130 -11.42 -1.30 8.95
CA TRP A 130 -11.58 -0.33 10.02
C TRP A 130 -13.07 -0.23 10.40
N TRP A 131 -13.43 -0.71 11.58
CA TRP A 131 -14.78 -0.52 12.09
C TRP A 131 -14.97 0.92 12.59
N VAL A 132 -15.89 1.64 11.97
CA VAL A 132 -16.34 2.97 12.39
C VAL A 132 -17.72 2.83 12.99
N LYS A 133 -17.84 3.18 14.27
CA LYS A 133 -19.08 2.98 15.05
C LYS A 133 -20.15 4.02 14.72
N GLU A 134 -19.72 5.26 14.49
CA GLU A 134 -20.60 6.40 14.28
C GLU A 134 -21.20 6.37 12.88
N PRO A 135 -22.43 6.87 12.71
CA PRO A 135 -23.03 6.99 11.38
C PRO A 135 -22.16 7.83 10.44
N LEU A 136 -22.11 7.43 9.17
CA LEU A 136 -21.37 8.10 8.13
C LEU A 136 -22.29 8.59 7.01
N ASP A 137 -22.21 9.85 6.66
CA ASP A 137 -22.80 10.40 5.43
C ASP A 137 -21.92 10.00 4.24
N VAL A 138 -22.24 8.84 3.66
CA VAL A 138 -21.45 8.28 2.55
C VAL A 138 -21.53 9.16 1.32
N ALA A 139 -22.63 9.84 1.06
CA ALA A 139 -22.76 10.72 -0.10
C ALA A 139 -21.74 11.88 -0.03
N ARG A 140 -21.56 12.49 1.14
CA ARG A 140 -20.52 13.51 1.36
C ARG A 140 -19.11 12.93 1.22
N MET A 141 -18.88 11.71 1.70
CA MET A 141 -17.59 11.04 1.54
C MET A 141 -17.27 10.79 0.07
N GLN A 142 -18.24 10.33 -0.73
CA GLN A 142 -18.10 10.11 -2.17
C GLN A 142 -17.80 11.43 -2.91
N GLN A 143 -18.55 12.49 -2.57
CA GLN A 143 -18.33 13.83 -3.13
C GLN A 143 -16.90 14.32 -2.85
N ALA A 144 -16.40 14.14 -1.63
CA ALA A 144 -15.05 14.52 -1.26
C ALA A 144 -13.99 13.62 -1.95
N ALA A 145 -14.21 12.30 -2.02
CA ALA A 145 -13.30 11.37 -2.68
C ALA A 145 -13.10 11.73 -4.16
N ALA A 146 -14.16 12.12 -4.87
CA ALA A 146 -14.09 12.54 -6.27
C ALA A 146 -13.17 13.77 -6.51
N LEU A 147 -12.96 14.61 -5.49
CA LEU A 147 -12.06 15.77 -5.58
C LEU A 147 -10.57 15.40 -5.56
N ILE A 148 -10.23 14.18 -5.17
CA ILE A 148 -8.84 13.74 -5.00
C ILE A 148 -8.18 13.47 -6.38
N ALA A 149 -8.98 13.12 -7.39
CA ALA A 149 -8.46 12.89 -8.73
C ALA A 149 -7.84 14.16 -9.34
N GLY A 150 -6.72 13.99 -10.03
CA GLY A 150 -5.97 15.10 -10.62
C GLY A 150 -4.62 15.36 -9.93
N ARG A 151 -4.05 16.52 -10.21
CA ARG A 151 -2.75 16.94 -9.66
C ARG A 151 -2.96 17.87 -8.48
N HIS A 152 -2.54 17.46 -7.29
CA HIS A 152 -2.72 18.19 -6.05
C HIS A 152 -1.44 18.23 -5.22
N ASP A 153 -1.39 19.17 -4.26
CA ASP A 153 -0.36 19.22 -3.22
C ASP A 153 -0.86 18.55 -1.94
N PHE A 154 -0.38 17.35 -1.68
CA PHE A 154 -0.78 16.54 -0.53
C PHE A 154 0.06 16.82 0.74
N VAL A 155 0.64 18.01 0.88
CA VAL A 155 1.46 18.38 2.05
C VAL A 155 0.74 18.17 3.38
N ALA A 156 -0.58 18.40 3.46
CA ALA A 156 -1.39 18.17 4.65
C ALA A 156 -1.50 16.67 5.02
N PHE A 157 -1.41 15.80 4.03
CA PHE A 157 -1.58 14.35 4.18
C PHE A 157 -0.26 13.58 4.27
N ARG A 158 0.89 14.28 4.23
CA ARG A 158 2.22 13.68 4.34
C ARG A 158 2.64 13.54 5.80
N ALA A 159 3.07 12.33 6.22
CA ALA A 159 3.84 12.19 7.46
C ALA A 159 5.27 12.69 7.23
N ALA A 160 5.84 13.32 8.25
CA ALA A 160 7.24 13.76 8.19
C ALA A 160 8.17 12.54 8.10
N ASP A 161 9.03 12.52 7.09
CA ASP A 161 10.11 11.53 6.95
C ASP A 161 11.45 12.27 7.09
N PRO A 162 12.14 12.11 8.24
CA PRO A 162 13.42 12.79 8.46
C PRO A 162 14.52 12.37 7.46
N SER A 163 14.39 11.17 6.86
CA SER A 163 15.34 10.66 5.87
C SER A 163 15.20 11.29 4.48
N LYS A 164 14.10 12.04 4.26
CA LYS A 164 13.78 12.66 2.97
C LYS A 164 13.33 14.12 3.12
N PRO A 165 14.21 14.99 3.61
CA PRO A 165 13.90 16.41 3.70
C PRO A 165 13.70 16.98 2.28
N GLY A 166 12.61 17.75 2.08
CA GLY A 166 12.35 18.43 0.81
C GLY A 166 11.75 17.56 -0.33
N GLU A 167 11.36 16.31 -0.07
CA GLU A 167 10.63 15.51 -1.06
C GLU A 167 9.33 16.22 -1.48
N SER A 168 9.06 16.27 -2.79
CA SER A 168 7.84 16.87 -3.35
C SER A 168 6.59 16.22 -2.76
N THR A 169 5.59 17.06 -2.44
CA THR A 169 4.27 16.62 -1.97
C THR A 169 3.20 16.66 -3.07
N ILE A 170 3.62 17.03 -4.30
CA ILE A 170 2.74 17.06 -5.45
C ILE A 170 2.61 15.64 -6.02
N VAL A 171 1.39 15.13 -6.07
CA VAL A 171 1.07 13.80 -6.63
C VAL A 171 -0.01 13.95 -7.70
N VAL A 172 0.09 13.11 -8.74
CA VAL A 172 -0.96 12.94 -9.75
C VAL A 172 -1.76 11.69 -9.41
N VAL A 173 -3.01 11.89 -9.03
CA VAL A 173 -3.98 10.81 -8.75
C VAL A 173 -4.77 10.54 -10.02
N GLU A 174 -4.73 9.30 -10.52
CA GLU A 174 -5.43 8.89 -11.75
C GLU A 174 -6.92 8.67 -11.49
N SER A 175 -7.25 8.04 -10.36
CA SER A 175 -8.62 7.84 -9.91
C SER A 175 -8.72 7.79 -8.38
N ALA A 176 -9.85 8.23 -7.85
CA ALA A 176 -10.18 8.12 -6.43
C ALA A 176 -11.71 7.94 -6.31
N GLU A 177 -12.12 6.77 -5.89
CA GLU A 177 -13.51 6.34 -5.92
C GLU A 177 -13.91 5.74 -4.59
N MET A 178 -15.20 5.87 -4.25
CA MET A 178 -15.76 5.25 -3.05
C MET A 178 -17.02 4.48 -3.42
N SER A 179 -17.02 3.19 -3.12
CA SER A 179 -18.15 2.28 -3.29
C SER A 179 -18.68 1.80 -1.96
N VAL A 180 -19.93 1.35 -1.98
CA VAL A 180 -20.63 0.80 -0.79
C VAL A 180 -21.27 -0.52 -1.17
N ASP A 181 -21.03 -1.52 -0.35
CA ASP A 181 -21.67 -2.83 -0.44
C ASP A 181 -22.15 -3.22 0.98
N ASP A 182 -23.45 -3.09 1.22
CA ASP A 182 -24.08 -3.27 2.53
C ASP A 182 -23.37 -2.46 3.64
N ASN A 183 -22.67 -3.11 4.53
CA ASN A 183 -21.97 -2.52 5.67
C ASN A 183 -20.48 -2.24 5.38
N LEU A 184 -20.02 -2.46 4.15
CA LEU A 184 -18.65 -2.23 3.73
C LEU A 184 -18.55 -1.01 2.81
N ILE A 185 -17.73 -0.05 3.21
CA ILE A 185 -17.35 1.10 2.38
C ILE A 185 -15.92 0.85 1.92
N VAL A 186 -15.68 0.93 0.61
CA VAL A 186 -14.35 0.75 0.01
C VAL A 186 -13.93 2.05 -0.66
N PHE A 187 -12.84 2.63 -0.20
CA PHE A 187 -12.17 3.74 -0.86
C PHE A 187 -11.00 3.21 -1.69
N ARG A 188 -11.08 3.31 -3.01
CA ARG A 188 -10.04 2.94 -3.96
C ARG A 188 -9.35 4.18 -4.50
N ILE A 189 -8.03 4.15 -4.61
CA ILE A 189 -7.21 5.25 -5.14
C ILE A 189 -6.05 4.71 -5.97
N GLU A 190 -5.84 5.28 -7.15
CA GLU A 190 -4.71 4.98 -8.02
C GLU A 190 -3.93 6.26 -8.33
N ALA A 191 -2.60 6.22 -8.20
CA ALA A 191 -1.74 7.36 -8.44
C ALA A 191 -0.36 6.93 -8.96
N SER A 192 0.37 7.87 -9.57
CA SER A 192 1.75 7.68 -10.00
C SER A 192 2.67 7.21 -8.87
N HIS A 193 2.49 7.78 -7.69
CA HIS A 193 3.18 7.41 -6.46
C HIS A 193 2.38 7.89 -5.24
N PHE A 194 2.77 7.43 -4.06
CA PHE A 194 2.19 7.87 -2.80
C PHE A 194 3.29 8.32 -1.83
N ILE A 195 3.01 9.40 -1.11
CA ILE A 195 3.86 9.88 -0.02
C ILE A 195 3.46 9.24 1.30
N TRP A 196 4.37 9.24 2.27
CA TRP A 196 4.21 8.48 3.51
C TRP A 196 2.90 8.78 4.25
N LYS A 197 2.13 7.74 4.55
CA LYS A 197 0.81 7.73 5.20
C LYS A 197 -0.32 8.45 4.44
N MET A 198 -0.09 8.89 3.19
CA MET A 198 -1.05 9.67 2.41
C MET A 198 -2.44 9.01 2.37
N VAL A 199 -2.55 7.77 1.91
CA VAL A 199 -3.85 7.09 1.75
C VAL A 199 -4.58 6.98 3.09
N ARG A 200 -3.89 6.61 4.17
CA ARG A 200 -4.48 6.48 5.50
C ARG A 200 -4.97 7.81 6.07
N ARG A 201 -4.25 8.92 5.81
CA ARG A 201 -4.67 10.26 6.21
C ARG A 201 -5.83 10.78 5.39
N LEU A 202 -5.84 10.53 4.09
CA LEU A 202 -7.00 10.80 3.22
C LEU A 202 -8.22 10.05 3.72
N THR A 203 -8.11 8.74 3.96
CA THR A 203 -9.22 7.92 4.47
C THR A 203 -9.75 8.44 5.81
N GLY A 204 -8.86 8.76 6.74
CA GLY A 204 -9.26 9.32 8.04
C GLY A 204 -10.01 10.64 7.91
N THR A 205 -9.56 11.52 7.00
CA THR A 205 -10.23 12.79 6.70
C THR A 205 -11.59 12.56 6.04
N LEU A 206 -11.71 11.61 5.10
CA LEU A 206 -12.99 11.23 4.50
C LEU A 206 -14.00 10.74 5.55
N VAL A 207 -13.54 9.95 6.55
CA VAL A 207 -14.38 9.55 7.68
C VAL A 207 -14.82 10.75 8.52
N LYS A 208 -13.95 11.75 8.76
CA LYS A 208 -14.31 13.00 9.44
C LYS A 208 -15.36 13.80 8.67
N ILE A 209 -15.27 13.80 7.33
CA ILE A 209 -16.31 14.42 6.47
C ILE A 209 -17.63 13.66 6.60
N GLY A 210 -17.60 12.33 6.58
CA GLY A 210 -18.78 11.49 6.76
C GLY A 210 -19.47 11.69 8.12
N ARG A 211 -18.72 12.06 9.16
CA ARG A 211 -19.25 12.42 10.49
C ARG A 211 -19.74 13.87 10.58
N GLY A 212 -19.52 14.68 9.53
CA GLY A 212 -19.85 16.10 9.56
C GLY A 212 -18.89 16.97 10.36
N GLU A 213 -17.73 16.44 10.76
CA GLU A 213 -16.70 17.16 11.53
C GLU A 213 -15.77 18.03 10.64
N VAL A 214 -15.75 17.76 9.34
CA VAL A 214 -15.01 18.49 8.32
C VAL A 214 -15.92 18.72 7.12
N SER A 215 -15.93 19.92 6.57
CA SER A 215 -16.69 20.23 5.36
C SER A 215 -15.92 19.81 4.09
N VAL A 216 -16.65 19.58 3.00
CA VAL A 216 -16.05 19.28 1.69
C VAL A 216 -15.20 20.47 1.22
N GLU A 217 -15.56 21.70 1.58
CA GLU A 217 -14.81 22.90 1.21
C GLU A 217 -13.47 23.00 1.94
N GLU A 218 -13.42 22.72 3.26
CA GLU A 218 -12.17 22.63 3.99
C GLU A 218 -11.24 21.54 3.41
N PHE A 219 -11.82 20.40 2.99
CA PHE A 219 -11.06 19.35 2.32
C PHE A 219 -10.48 19.82 0.98
N ARG A 220 -11.25 20.56 0.17
CA ARG A 220 -10.76 21.15 -1.08
C ARG A 220 -9.58 22.09 -0.84
N GLU A 221 -9.63 22.89 0.20
CA GLU A 221 -8.52 23.76 0.58
C GLU A 221 -7.27 22.96 0.97
N LEU A 222 -7.42 21.86 1.72
CA LEU A 222 -6.30 20.95 2.05
C LEU A 222 -5.64 20.36 0.80
N LEU A 223 -6.41 20.00 -0.23
CA LEU A 223 -5.90 19.48 -1.51
C LEU A 223 -5.16 20.54 -2.33
N SER A 224 -5.40 21.82 -2.10
CA SER A 224 -4.66 22.93 -2.72
C SER A 224 -3.32 23.24 -2.02
N GLY A 225 -2.92 22.46 -1.03
CA GLY A 225 -1.69 22.66 -0.24
C GLY A 225 -1.85 23.63 0.92
N LYS A 226 -3.03 24.19 1.15
CA LYS A 226 -3.29 25.03 2.32
C LYS A 226 -3.31 24.17 3.60
N LYS A 227 -2.61 24.61 4.62
CA LYS A 227 -2.67 23.98 5.95
C LYS A 227 -3.73 24.70 6.78
N ASN A 228 -4.58 23.91 7.43
CA ASN A 228 -5.52 24.42 8.42
C ASN A 228 -5.06 23.96 9.81
N PRO A 229 -4.53 24.86 10.66
CA PRO A 229 -4.00 24.48 11.98
C PRO A 229 -5.07 23.97 12.95
N LYS A 230 -6.35 24.18 12.65
CA LYS A 230 -7.47 23.66 13.45
C LYS A 230 -7.74 22.17 13.16
N LEU A 231 -7.22 21.62 12.07
CA LEU A 231 -7.45 20.25 11.62
C LEU A 231 -6.21 19.39 11.87
N ASP A 232 -6.27 18.49 12.84
CA ASP A 232 -5.18 17.55 13.14
C ASP A 232 -5.25 16.31 12.25
N ILE A 233 -4.85 16.47 10.97
CA ILE A 233 -4.82 15.38 9.98
C ILE A 233 -3.92 14.22 10.45
N ALA A 234 -2.89 14.50 11.23
CA ALA A 234 -1.98 13.47 11.72
C ALA A 234 -2.67 12.54 12.73
N ALA A 235 -3.48 13.07 13.63
CA ALA A 235 -4.28 12.30 14.59
C ALA A 235 -5.38 11.47 13.90
N TRP A 236 -5.84 11.90 12.72
CA TRP A 236 -6.90 11.18 11.96
C TRP A 236 -6.35 10.05 11.09
N THR A 237 -5.06 9.73 11.18
CA THR A 237 -4.49 8.63 10.39
C THR A 237 -5.26 7.33 10.62
N ALA A 238 -5.96 6.84 9.60
CA ALA A 238 -6.74 5.61 9.66
C ALA A 238 -5.88 4.39 10.03
N PRO A 239 -6.41 3.37 10.73
CA PRO A 239 -5.68 2.15 11.07
C PRO A 239 -5.04 1.47 9.86
N ALA A 240 -3.95 0.76 10.05
CA ALA A 240 -3.28 0.04 8.96
C ALA A 240 -4.13 -1.13 8.43
N SER A 241 -4.91 -1.76 9.32
CA SER A 241 -5.69 -2.97 9.04
C SER A 241 -6.70 -2.87 7.89
N GLY A 242 -7.17 -1.66 7.56
CA GLY A 242 -8.09 -1.49 6.43
C GLY A 242 -7.40 -1.26 5.10
N LEU A 243 -6.07 -1.04 5.07
CA LEU A 243 -5.34 -0.65 3.86
C LEU A 243 -4.71 -1.83 3.14
N PHE A 244 -4.90 -1.88 1.83
CA PHE A 244 -4.34 -2.88 0.94
C PHE A 244 -3.67 -2.23 -0.27
N LEU A 245 -2.46 -2.64 -0.59
CA LEU A 245 -1.89 -2.43 -1.91
C LEU A 245 -2.59 -3.38 -2.89
N GLU A 246 -3.40 -2.81 -3.78
CA GLU A 246 -4.19 -3.57 -4.76
C GLU A 246 -3.33 -4.10 -5.90
N GLY A 247 -2.47 -3.24 -6.45
CA GLY A 247 -1.62 -3.63 -7.56
C GLY A 247 -0.68 -2.52 -8.02
N VAL A 248 0.16 -2.90 -8.98
CA VAL A 248 1.17 -2.01 -9.60
C VAL A 248 1.10 -2.14 -11.12
N ARG A 249 1.07 -1.03 -11.82
CA ARG A 249 1.06 -0.97 -13.29
C ARG A 249 2.45 -0.60 -13.83
N TYR A 250 2.85 -1.28 -14.92
CA TYR A 250 4.13 -1.09 -15.63
C TYR A 250 3.94 -0.64 -17.06
#